data_e5f0ef01f3f2a1758ff183f69231dd79
#
_entry.id   e5f0ef01f3f2a1758ff183f69231dd79
#
_cell.length_a   1.000
_cell.length_b   1.000
_cell.length_c   1.000
_cell.angle_alpha   90.00
_cell.angle_beta   90.00
_cell.angle_gamma   90.00
#
_symmetry.space_group_name_H-M   'P 1'
#
loop_
_entity.id
_entity.type
_entity.pdbx_description
1 polymer ?
#
loop_
_entity_poly.entity_id
_entity_poly.type
_entity_poly.pdbx_seq_one_letter_code
_entity_poly.pdbx_strand_id
1 'polypeptide(L)'
;MGKFANVLVGALAVLAFSSCAEEKKGYVIDGQVTDVKDGMMYLKKYVGKSFVDVDSTAIVDGKFKFEGVASEALAHGLTTRKESSRPMVFFLENNAMNITMNESGKEMTITGSEANDIYLRNAKITRAKGYSLDSLLAAHPSSPVAAYFVVKDFAYKLDLEGMKAVRAKLDASLAGSEYVNQIESMISRMEKGQVGSVAPDFTLPDVDGNPVSLSSF
;
A
#
# COMPACT_ATOMS: atom_id res chain seq x y z
N MET A 1 19.60 80.40 -14.76
CA MET A 1 20.55 79.32 -15.09
C MET A 1 20.30 78.23 -14.06
N GLY A 2 19.41 77.29 -14.38
CA GLY A 2 19.01 76.16 -13.51
C GLY A 2 19.58 74.83 -14.07
N LYS A 3 20.30 74.11 -13.22
CA LYS A 3 20.87 72.81 -13.53
C LYS A 3 19.83 71.74 -13.15
N PHE A 4 19.35 71.00 -14.16
CA PHE A 4 18.53 69.81 -13.94
C PHE A 4 19.42 68.62 -13.53
N ALA A 5 19.17 68.03 -12.37
CA ALA A 5 19.79 66.79 -11.96
C ALA A 5 18.87 65.65 -12.34
N ASN A 6 19.33 64.77 -13.24
CA ASN A 6 18.67 63.53 -13.59
C ASN A 6 18.89 62.50 -12.47
N VAL A 7 17.80 62.08 -11.80
CA VAL A 7 17.81 60.94 -10.88
C VAL A 7 17.42 59.70 -11.67
N LEU A 8 18.37 58.80 -11.83
CA LEU A 8 18.17 57.48 -12.46
C LEU A 8 17.61 56.56 -11.37
N VAL A 9 16.33 56.24 -11.47
CA VAL A 9 15.70 55.22 -10.62
C VAL A 9 15.95 53.85 -11.26
N GLY A 10 16.87 53.10 -10.66
CA GLY A 10 17.10 51.70 -11.00
C GLY A 10 16.00 50.81 -10.43
N ALA A 11 15.16 50.28 -11.29
CA ALA A 11 14.17 49.27 -10.91
C ALA A 11 14.87 47.92 -10.68
N LEU A 12 14.98 47.48 -9.44
CA LEU A 12 15.46 46.17 -9.04
C LEU A 12 14.29 45.18 -9.23
N ALA A 13 14.30 44.43 -10.31
CA ALA A 13 13.34 43.33 -10.53
C ALA A 13 13.71 42.17 -9.62
N VAL A 14 12.99 42.00 -8.53
CA VAL A 14 13.05 40.82 -7.67
C VAL A 14 12.28 39.69 -8.38
N LEU A 15 13.00 38.78 -9.02
CA LEU A 15 12.46 37.50 -9.51
C LEU A 15 12.17 36.62 -8.29
N ALA A 16 10.93 36.66 -7.82
CA ALA A 16 10.41 35.68 -6.88
C ALA A 16 10.29 34.32 -7.61
N PHE A 17 11.26 33.45 -7.41
CA PHE A 17 11.09 32.03 -7.72
C PHE A 17 10.03 31.47 -6.78
N SER A 18 8.77 31.47 -7.19
CA SER A 18 7.74 30.62 -6.60
C SER A 18 8.14 29.18 -6.88
N SER A 19 8.85 28.56 -5.94
CA SER A 19 8.91 27.12 -5.81
C SER A 19 7.50 26.65 -5.47
N CYS A 20 6.71 26.26 -6.47
CA CYS A 20 5.55 25.41 -6.25
C CYS A 20 6.07 24.07 -5.76
N ALA A 21 6.25 23.93 -4.44
CA ALA A 21 6.16 22.62 -3.83
C ALA A 21 4.71 22.16 -4.08
N GLU A 22 4.49 21.16 -4.93
CA GLU A 22 3.22 20.47 -4.99
C GLU A 22 2.89 20.02 -3.56
N GLU A 23 1.95 20.68 -2.91
CA GLU A 23 1.36 20.17 -1.69
C GLU A 23 0.83 18.78 -2.02
N LYS A 24 1.43 17.76 -1.45
CA LYS A 24 0.92 16.39 -1.56
C LYS A 24 -0.50 16.43 -1.01
N LYS A 25 -1.49 16.47 -1.92
CA LYS A 25 -2.89 16.34 -1.53
C LYS A 25 -2.99 15.04 -0.74
N GLY A 26 -3.48 15.13 0.50
CA GLY A 26 -3.69 13.97 1.35
C GLY A 26 -4.92 13.17 0.91
N TYR A 27 -5.26 12.15 1.68
CA TYR A 27 -6.54 11.45 1.52
C TYR A 27 -7.63 12.13 2.34
N VAL A 28 -8.86 12.02 1.82
CA VAL A 28 -10.10 12.30 2.54
C VAL A 28 -11.02 11.11 2.32
N ILE A 29 -11.47 10.49 3.40
CA ILE A 29 -12.48 9.43 3.38
C ILE A 29 -13.76 10.00 3.97
N ASP A 30 -14.77 10.20 3.15
CA ASP A 30 -16.15 10.46 3.59
C ASP A 30 -16.90 9.12 3.59
N GLY A 31 -17.26 8.66 4.80
CA GLY A 31 -17.77 7.31 4.99
C GLY A 31 -19.19 7.27 5.53
N GLN A 32 -19.93 6.19 5.19
CA GLN A 32 -21.24 5.88 5.73
C GLN A 32 -21.31 4.40 6.08
N VAL A 33 -21.81 4.11 7.30
CA VAL A 33 -22.20 2.76 7.74
C VAL A 33 -23.72 2.70 7.74
N THR A 34 -24.31 1.77 6.99
CA THR A 34 -25.76 1.76 6.73
C THR A 34 -26.60 1.22 7.88
N ASP A 35 -26.00 0.42 8.77
CA ASP A 35 -26.65 -0.32 9.84
C ASP A 35 -26.07 -0.01 11.25
N VAL A 36 -25.23 1.01 11.36
CA VAL A 36 -24.72 1.54 12.63
C VAL A 36 -24.96 3.03 12.68
N LYS A 37 -25.75 3.51 13.65
CA LYS A 37 -26.06 4.92 13.79
C LYS A 37 -24.93 5.70 14.46
N ASP A 38 -24.48 5.23 15.61
CA ASP A 38 -23.48 5.89 16.44
C ASP A 38 -22.45 4.86 16.94
N GLY A 39 -21.17 5.25 17.07
CA GLY A 39 -20.11 4.36 17.51
C GLY A 39 -18.72 4.85 17.12
N MET A 40 -17.82 3.91 16.90
CA MET A 40 -16.45 4.20 16.45
C MET A 40 -16.13 3.45 15.16
N MET A 41 -15.42 4.13 14.26
CA MET A 41 -14.78 3.52 13.10
C MET A 41 -13.26 3.49 13.34
N TYR A 42 -12.67 2.33 13.10
CA TYR A 42 -11.21 2.11 13.22
C TYR A 42 -10.61 1.92 11.85
N LEU A 43 -9.56 2.69 11.57
CA LEU A 43 -8.69 2.53 10.40
C LEU A 43 -7.50 1.68 10.81
N LYS A 44 -7.25 0.59 10.09
CA LYS A 44 -6.17 -0.35 10.36
C LYS A 44 -5.25 -0.48 9.15
N LYS A 45 -3.94 -0.61 9.38
CA LYS A 45 -2.96 -0.95 8.34
C LYS A 45 -2.64 -2.44 8.39
N TYR A 46 -2.53 -3.09 7.22
CA TYR A 46 -2.07 -4.46 7.13
C TYR A 46 -0.54 -4.50 7.24
N VAL A 47 -0.02 -5.13 8.29
CA VAL A 47 1.42 -5.23 8.56
C VAL A 47 1.78 -6.70 8.79
N GLY A 48 2.68 -7.22 7.97
CA GLY A 48 3.08 -8.63 8.04
C GLY A 48 1.90 -9.57 7.77
N LYS A 49 1.26 -10.11 8.82
CA LYS A 49 0.13 -11.04 8.71
C LYS A 49 -1.12 -10.57 9.45
N SER A 50 -1.11 -9.37 10.02
CA SER A 50 -2.18 -8.84 10.87
C SER A 50 -2.52 -7.39 10.54
N PHE A 51 -3.66 -6.96 11.04
CA PHE A 51 -4.07 -5.57 10.99
C PHE A 51 -3.72 -4.88 12.31
N VAL A 52 -3.06 -3.72 12.24
CA VAL A 52 -2.74 -2.85 13.39
C VAL A 52 -3.54 -1.57 13.29
N ASP A 53 -3.96 -1.03 14.44
CA ASP A 53 -4.69 0.25 14.48
C ASP A 53 -3.76 1.39 14.06
N VAL A 54 -4.24 2.28 13.21
CA VAL A 54 -3.54 3.52 12.79
C VAL A 54 -4.34 4.76 13.15
N ASP A 55 -5.68 4.69 13.12
CA ASP A 55 -6.54 5.82 13.46
C ASP A 55 -7.93 5.35 13.87
N SER A 56 -8.72 6.27 14.48
CA SER A 56 -10.11 6.03 14.77
C SER A 56 -10.91 7.34 14.78
N THR A 57 -12.18 7.27 14.39
CA THR A 57 -13.09 8.41 14.38
C THR A 57 -14.48 8.00 14.86
N ALA A 58 -15.26 8.97 15.34
CA ALA A 58 -16.64 8.72 15.72
C ALA A 58 -17.52 8.47 14.49
N ILE A 59 -18.49 7.55 14.63
CA ILE A 59 -19.63 7.43 13.74
C ILE A 59 -20.75 8.24 14.39
N VAL A 60 -21.30 9.20 13.63
CA VAL A 60 -22.42 10.03 14.06
C VAL A 60 -23.49 10.00 12.96
N ASP A 61 -24.71 9.60 13.30
CA ASP A 61 -25.80 9.40 12.34
C ASP A 61 -25.38 8.56 11.12
N GLY A 62 -24.59 7.50 11.37
CA GLY A 62 -24.10 6.58 10.35
C GLY A 62 -22.89 7.10 9.53
N LYS A 63 -22.41 8.31 9.79
CA LYS A 63 -21.33 8.94 9.01
C LYS A 63 -20.02 8.97 9.80
N PHE A 64 -18.90 8.84 9.08
CA PHE A 64 -17.56 8.97 9.63
C PHE A 64 -16.64 9.66 8.64
N LYS A 65 -15.52 10.21 9.12
CA LYS A 65 -14.53 10.85 8.27
C LYS A 65 -13.12 10.53 8.74
N PHE A 66 -12.20 10.30 7.79
CA PHE A 66 -10.77 10.29 8.01
C PHE A 66 -10.09 11.24 7.04
N GLU A 67 -9.02 11.88 7.50
CA GLU A 67 -8.17 12.75 6.69
C GLU A 67 -6.71 12.53 7.08
N GLY A 68 -5.81 12.58 6.09
CA GLY A 68 -4.38 12.42 6.35
C GLY A 68 -3.56 12.34 5.08
N VAL A 69 -2.32 11.89 5.21
CA VAL A 69 -1.41 11.72 4.09
C VAL A 69 -0.88 10.29 4.10
N ALA A 70 -1.07 9.56 3.00
CA ALA A 70 -0.48 8.26 2.77
C ALA A 70 0.85 8.42 2.02
N SER A 71 1.89 7.66 2.44
CA SER A 71 3.18 7.64 1.73
C SER A 71 3.08 6.94 0.39
N GLU A 72 2.25 5.91 0.30
CA GLU A 72 1.94 5.11 -0.87
C GLU A 72 0.57 4.44 -0.74
N ALA A 73 0.03 3.94 -1.85
CA ALA A 73 -1.24 3.23 -1.86
C ALA A 73 -1.08 1.81 -1.31
N LEU A 74 -1.59 1.56 -0.10
CA LEU A 74 -1.49 0.27 0.59
C LEU A 74 -2.84 -0.25 1.05
N ALA A 75 -2.92 -1.57 1.23
CA ALA A 75 -4.08 -2.23 1.81
C ALA A 75 -4.26 -1.80 3.28
N HIS A 76 -5.41 -1.23 3.55
CA HIS A 76 -5.90 -0.86 4.87
C HIS A 76 -7.22 -1.56 5.17
N GLY A 77 -7.68 -1.46 6.38
CA GLY A 77 -8.95 -2.03 6.81
C GLY A 77 -9.82 -1.04 7.55
N LEU A 78 -11.13 -1.09 7.33
CA LEU A 78 -12.13 -0.39 8.12
C LEU A 78 -12.97 -1.38 8.91
N THR A 79 -13.27 -1.04 10.18
CA THR A 79 -14.11 -1.85 11.06
C THR A 79 -14.69 -1.01 12.18
N THR A 80 -15.90 -1.34 12.63
CA THR A 80 -16.53 -0.77 13.82
C THR A 80 -16.04 -1.46 15.11
N ARG A 81 -15.31 -2.58 15.00
CA ARG A 81 -14.83 -3.39 16.13
C ARG A 81 -13.32 -3.29 16.26
N LYS A 82 -12.85 -2.68 17.35
CA LYS A 82 -11.42 -2.48 17.61
C LYS A 82 -10.63 -3.79 17.52
N GLU A 83 -11.11 -4.85 18.13
CA GLU A 83 -10.43 -6.15 18.20
C GLU A 83 -10.63 -7.03 16.95
N SER A 84 -11.21 -6.48 15.87
CA SER A 84 -11.44 -7.24 14.65
C SER A 84 -10.13 -7.59 13.96
N SER A 85 -9.91 -8.89 13.74
CA SER A 85 -8.84 -9.42 12.90
C SER A 85 -9.22 -9.47 11.41
N ARG A 86 -10.48 -9.16 11.07
CA ARG A 86 -11.03 -9.22 9.70
C ARG A 86 -11.76 -7.93 9.36
N PRO A 87 -11.05 -6.79 9.30
CA PRO A 87 -11.64 -5.54 8.85
C PRO A 87 -11.97 -5.64 7.35
N MET A 88 -12.80 -4.75 6.88
CA MET A 88 -13.01 -4.54 5.45
C MET A 88 -11.77 -3.97 4.80
N VAL A 89 -11.24 -4.69 3.81
CA VAL A 89 -9.99 -4.29 3.13
C VAL A 89 -10.31 -3.33 1.98
N PHE A 90 -9.53 -2.25 1.91
CA PHE A 90 -9.51 -1.29 0.83
C PHE A 90 -8.09 -0.74 0.64
N PHE A 91 -7.85 -0.02 -0.45
CA PHE A 91 -6.59 0.68 -0.69
C PHE A 91 -6.71 2.14 -0.26
N LEU A 92 -5.84 2.54 0.69
CA LEU A 92 -5.72 3.94 1.10
C LEU A 92 -4.71 4.63 0.20
N GLU A 93 -5.15 5.63 -0.54
CA GLU A 93 -4.33 6.48 -1.42
C GLU A 93 -4.74 7.95 -1.26
N ASN A 94 -3.88 8.88 -1.68
CA ASN A 94 -4.09 10.32 -1.47
C ASN A 94 -5.13 10.89 -2.45
N ASN A 95 -6.38 10.45 -2.29
CA ASN A 95 -7.54 10.89 -3.05
C ASN A 95 -8.72 11.19 -2.11
N ALA A 96 -9.72 11.91 -2.62
CA ALA A 96 -11.02 11.99 -1.99
C ALA A 96 -11.83 10.72 -2.32
N MET A 97 -12.14 9.93 -1.31
CA MET A 97 -12.86 8.66 -1.42
C MET A 97 -14.19 8.72 -0.68
N ASN A 98 -15.26 8.23 -1.31
CA ASN A 98 -16.52 7.99 -0.61
C ASN A 98 -16.66 6.47 -0.39
N ILE A 99 -16.88 6.07 0.86
CA ILE A 99 -17.04 4.67 1.27
C ILE A 99 -18.40 4.47 1.91
N THR A 100 -19.22 3.60 1.33
CA THR A 100 -20.46 3.12 1.96
C THR A 100 -20.32 1.64 2.28
N MET A 101 -20.64 1.26 3.52
CA MET A 101 -20.49 -0.11 3.99
C MET A 101 -21.58 -0.49 4.99
N ASN A 102 -21.82 -1.79 5.18
CA ASN A 102 -22.51 -2.29 6.37
C ASN A 102 -21.50 -2.74 7.44
N GLU A 103 -21.91 -2.89 8.69
CA GLU A 103 -21.06 -3.28 9.80
C GLU A 103 -20.34 -4.61 9.56
N SER A 104 -21.01 -5.55 8.92
CA SER A 104 -20.46 -6.87 8.62
C SER A 104 -19.36 -6.83 7.53
N GLY A 105 -19.24 -5.73 6.79
CA GLY A 105 -18.32 -5.58 5.68
C GLY A 105 -18.62 -6.44 4.46
N LYS A 106 -19.79 -7.06 4.38
CA LYS A 106 -20.17 -7.87 3.21
C LYS A 106 -20.57 -7.01 2.02
N GLU A 107 -21.10 -5.85 2.30
CA GLU A 107 -21.50 -4.85 1.31
C GLU A 107 -20.62 -3.64 1.49
N MET A 108 -19.88 -3.29 0.45
CA MET A 108 -19.04 -2.11 0.38
C MET A 108 -19.02 -1.56 -1.03
N THR A 109 -19.15 -0.26 -1.13
CA THR A 109 -18.87 0.51 -2.34
C THR A 109 -17.85 1.58 -2.01
N ILE A 110 -16.91 1.80 -2.92
CA ILE A 110 -15.89 2.84 -2.84
C ILE A 110 -15.90 3.59 -4.17
N THR A 111 -15.88 4.91 -4.12
CA THR A 111 -15.75 5.76 -5.30
C THR A 111 -14.62 6.77 -5.09
N GLY A 112 -14.04 7.30 -6.18
CA GLY A 112 -12.94 8.26 -6.13
C GLY A 112 -11.55 7.63 -6.04
N SER A 113 -11.41 6.32 -6.32
CA SER A 113 -10.12 5.61 -6.20
C SER A 113 -9.99 4.52 -7.26
N GLU A 114 -9.07 4.70 -8.17
CA GLU A 114 -8.77 3.69 -9.20
C GLU A 114 -8.20 2.40 -8.58
N ALA A 115 -7.34 2.52 -7.56
CA ALA A 115 -6.80 1.36 -6.86
C ALA A 115 -7.93 0.50 -6.27
N ASN A 116 -8.94 1.14 -5.66
CA ASN A 116 -10.08 0.41 -5.12
C ASN A 116 -10.98 -0.19 -6.21
N ASP A 117 -11.12 0.44 -7.35
CA ASP A 117 -11.85 -0.12 -8.50
C ASP A 117 -11.18 -1.41 -9.00
N ILE A 118 -9.85 -1.42 -9.11
CA ILE A 118 -9.07 -2.61 -9.49
C ILE A 118 -9.21 -3.67 -8.40
N TYR A 119 -9.05 -3.28 -7.12
CA TYR A 119 -9.14 -4.19 -5.99
C TYR A 119 -10.51 -4.88 -5.90
N LEU A 120 -11.58 -4.13 -5.89
CA LEU A 120 -12.94 -4.67 -5.73
C LEU A 120 -13.37 -5.59 -6.87
N ARG A 121 -12.95 -5.27 -8.12
CA ARG A 121 -13.19 -6.15 -9.28
C ARG A 121 -12.48 -7.49 -9.16
N ASN A 122 -11.31 -7.53 -8.57
CA ASN A 122 -10.45 -8.72 -8.57
C ASN A 122 -10.49 -9.52 -7.26
N ALA A 123 -10.69 -8.88 -6.10
CA ALA A 123 -10.53 -9.49 -4.78
C ALA A 123 -11.36 -10.78 -4.56
N LYS A 124 -12.53 -10.89 -5.20
CA LYS A 124 -13.40 -12.08 -5.08
C LYS A 124 -13.03 -13.20 -6.06
N ILE A 125 -12.29 -12.88 -7.10
CA ILE A 125 -12.06 -13.82 -8.23
C ILE A 125 -10.60 -14.26 -8.39
N THR A 126 -9.61 -13.64 -7.73
CA THR A 126 -8.18 -14.01 -7.84
C THR A 126 -7.91 -15.47 -7.52
N ARG A 127 -8.76 -16.11 -6.70
CA ARG A 127 -8.67 -17.52 -6.33
C ARG A 127 -9.57 -18.44 -7.15
N ALA A 128 -10.34 -17.90 -8.08
CA ALA A 128 -11.19 -18.68 -8.95
C ALA A 128 -10.35 -19.48 -9.96
N LYS A 129 -10.84 -20.67 -10.34
CA LYS A 129 -10.21 -21.47 -11.39
C LYS A 129 -10.22 -20.68 -12.71
N GLY A 130 -9.06 -20.57 -13.35
CA GLY A 130 -8.90 -19.88 -14.64
C GLY A 130 -8.68 -18.36 -14.53
N TYR A 131 -8.55 -17.81 -13.32
CA TYR A 131 -8.11 -16.42 -13.18
C TYR A 131 -6.69 -16.24 -13.73
N SER A 132 -6.49 -15.21 -14.55
CA SER A 132 -5.20 -14.91 -15.18
C SER A 132 -4.50 -13.77 -14.47
N LEU A 133 -3.43 -14.08 -13.72
CA LEU A 133 -2.53 -13.09 -13.16
C LEU A 133 -1.87 -12.24 -14.27
N ASP A 134 -1.50 -12.88 -15.37
CA ASP A 134 -0.88 -12.20 -16.51
C ASP A 134 -1.79 -11.12 -17.11
N SER A 135 -3.09 -11.40 -17.19
CA SER A 135 -4.06 -10.39 -17.66
C SER A 135 -4.17 -9.21 -16.70
N LEU A 136 -4.13 -9.45 -15.38
CA LEU A 136 -4.13 -8.38 -14.39
C LEU A 136 -2.88 -7.49 -14.53
N LEU A 137 -1.69 -8.11 -14.61
CA LEU A 137 -0.41 -7.40 -14.73
C LEU A 137 -0.31 -6.63 -16.05
N ALA A 138 -0.81 -7.19 -17.15
CA ALA A 138 -0.83 -6.53 -18.45
C ALA A 138 -1.77 -5.32 -18.48
N ALA A 139 -2.93 -5.43 -17.81
CA ALA A 139 -3.90 -4.35 -17.74
C ALA A 139 -3.51 -3.23 -16.75
N HIS A 140 -2.79 -3.57 -15.68
CA HIS A 140 -2.50 -2.66 -14.58
C HIS A 140 -1.04 -2.77 -14.08
N PRO A 141 -0.02 -2.63 -14.96
CA PRO A 141 1.38 -2.84 -14.60
C PRO A 141 1.91 -1.84 -13.56
N SER A 142 1.37 -0.62 -13.53
CA SER A 142 1.73 0.44 -12.58
C SER A 142 0.87 0.50 -11.33
N SER A 143 -0.08 -0.45 -11.17
CA SER A 143 -0.97 -0.45 -10.01
C SER A 143 -0.34 -1.18 -8.82
N PRO A 144 -0.28 -0.55 -7.63
CA PRO A 144 0.14 -1.22 -6.39
C PRO A 144 -0.78 -2.40 -6.03
N VAL A 145 -2.03 -2.38 -6.50
CA VAL A 145 -3.00 -3.48 -6.32
C VAL A 145 -2.57 -4.74 -7.06
N ALA A 146 -2.01 -4.60 -8.27
CA ALA A 146 -1.49 -5.75 -9.01
C ALA A 146 -0.33 -6.42 -8.25
N ALA A 147 0.63 -5.62 -7.75
CA ALA A 147 1.73 -6.11 -6.92
C ALA A 147 1.22 -6.74 -5.59
N TYR A 148 0.22 -6.14 -4.96
CA TYR A 148 -0.43 -6.72 -3.77
C TYR A 148 -1.01 -8.11 -4.04
N PHE A 149 -1.75 -8.31 -5.12
CA PHE A 149 -2.30 -9.64 -5.44
C PHE A 149 -1.20 -10.66 -5.71
N VAL A 150 -0.09 -10.27 -6.35
CA VAL A 150 1.07 -11.17 -6.49
C VAL A 150 1.50 -11.68 -5.12
N VAL A 151 1.75 -10.79 -4.17
CA VAL A 151 2.19 -11.14 -2.81
C VAL A 151 1.14 -11.96 -2.06
N LYS A 152 -0.12 -11.56 -2.15
CA LYS A 152 -1.21 -12.09 -1.34
C LYS A 152 -1.74 -13.44 -1.82
N ASP A 153 -1.95 -13.57 -3.13
CA ASP A 153 -2.73 -14.68 -3.67
C ASP A 153 -1.93 -15.58 -4.63
N PHE A 154 -0.75 -15.16 -5.09
CA PHE A 154 -0.01 -15.90 -6.11
C PHE A 154 1.40 -16.31 -5.70
N ALA A 155 2.09 -15.58 -4.80
CA ALA A 155 3.48 -15.84 -4.45
C ALA A 155 3.76 -17.30 -4.05
N TYR A 156 2.82 -17.96 -3.36
CA TYR A 156 2.97 -19.36 -2.91
C TYR A 156 2.84 -20.40 -4.05
N LYS A 157 2.43 -19.97 -5.24
CA LYS A 157 2.25 -20.83 -6.43
C LYS A 157 3.39 -20.67 -7.43
N LEU A 158 4.23 -19.64 -7.27
CA LEU A 158 5.27 -19.29 -8.22
C LEU A 158 6.62 -19.85 -7.76
N ASP A 159 7.34 -20.42 -8.70
CA ASP A 159 8.76 -20.71 -8.54
C ASP A 159 9.61 -19.45 -8.76
N LEU A 160 10.94 -19.59 -8.68
CA LEU A 160 11.86 -18.46 -8.85
C LEU A 160 11.69 -17.76 -10.21
N GLU A 161 11.62 -18.52 -11.28
CA GLU A 161 11.48 -17.97 -12.63
C GLU A 161 10.12 -17.32 -12.85
N GLY A 162 9.05 -17.91 -12.32
CA GLY A 162 7.72 -17.31 -12.30
C GLY A 162 7.68 -16.00 -11.52
N MET A 163 8.35 -15.94 -10.37
CA MET A 163 8.42 -14.73 -9.56
C MET A 163 9.22 -13.61 -10.26
N LYS A 164 10.34 -13.94 -10.91
CA LYS A 164 11.12 -13.01 -11.73
C LYS A 164 10.32 -12.50 -12.93
N ALA A 165 9.59 -13.40 -13.61
CA ALA A 165 8.75 -13.03 -14.73
C ALA A 165 7.62 -12.06 -14.33
N VAL A 166 7.01 -12.29 -13.18
CA VAL A 166 5.99 -11.38 -12.61
C VAL A 166 6.59 -10.03 -12.26
N ARG A 167 7.77 -10.00 -11.59
CA ARG A 167 8.46 -8.75 -11.25
C ARG A 167 8.79 -7.94 -12.52
N ALA A 168 9.20 -8.58 -13.59
CA ALA A 168 9.51 -7.93 -14.86
C ALA A 168 8.28 -7.31 -15.57
N LYS A 169 7.06 -7.75 -15.25
CA LYS A 169 5.80 -7.19 -15.77
C LYS A 169 5.29 -5.98 -14.98
N LEU A 170 5.78 -5.77 -13.77
CA LEU A 170 5.44 -4.60 -12.97
C LEU A 170 6.26 -3.39 -13.44
N ASP A 171 5.59 -2.24 -13.55
CA ASP A 171 6.18 -1.00 -14.03
C ASP A 171 7.27 -0.48 -13.10
N ALA A 172 8.27 0.22 -13.69
CA ALA A 172 9.37 0.78 -12.94
C ALA A 172 8.95 1.86 -11.94
N SER A 173 7.81 2.53 -12.15
CA SER A 173 7.26 3.51 -11.20
C SER A 173 6.92 2.92 -9.83
N LEU A 174 6.73 1.60 -9.75
CA LEU A 174 6.51 0.89 -8.49
C LEU A 174 7.81 0.49 -7.77
N ALA A 175 8.98 0.79 -8.33
CA ALA A 175 10.26 0.46 -7.68
C ALA A 175 10.35 1.12 -6.30
N GLY A 176 10.77 0.36 -5.29
CA GLY A 176 10.85 0.82 -3.91
C GLY A 176 9.53 0.82 -3.13
N SER A 177 8.38 0.52 -3.78
CA SER A 177 7.10 0.37 -3.07
C SER A 177 7.08 -0.88 -2.19
N GLU A 178 6.23 -0.87 -1.15
CA GLU A 178 6.17 -1.95 -0.15
C GLU A 178 5.97 -3.32 -0.79
N TYR A 179 5.03 -3.47 -1.73
CA TYR A 179 4.74 -4.78 -2.33
C TYR A 179 5.82 -5.23 -3.30
N VAL A 180 6.45 -4.33 -4.05
CA VAL A 180 7.56 -4.67 -4.93
C VAL A 180 8.79 -5.07 -4.12
N ASN A 181 9.10 -4.37 -3.02
CA ASN A 181 10.16 -4.76 -2.10
C ASN A 181 9.92 -6.15 -1.48
N GLN A 182 8.66 -6.50 -1.19
CA GLN A 182 8.30 -7.84 -0.73
C GLN A 182 8.55 -8.90 -1.81
N ILE A 183 8.20 -8.63 -3.07
CA ILE A 183 8.46 -9.52 -4.22
C ILE A 183 9.96 -9.72 -4.39
N GLU A 184 10.76 -8.65 -4.38
CA GLU A 184 12.22 -8.70 -4.52
C GLU A 184 12.89 -9.46 -3.37
N SER A 185 12.37 -9.28 -2.15
CA SER A 185 12.82 -10.06 -0.99
C SER A 185 12.50 -11.56 -1.13
N MET A 186 11.34 -11.90 -1.71
CA MET A 186 10.99 -13.30 -1.99
C MET A 186 11.92 -13.90 -3.05
N ILE A 187 12.20 -13.18 -4.15
CA ILE A 187 13.14 -13.59 -5.19
C ILE A 187 14.52 -13.87 -4.56
N SER A 188 15.05 -12.92 -3.78
CA SER A 188 16.36 -13.06 -3.13
C SER A 188 16.43 -14.28 -2.20
N ARG A 189 15.35 -14.56 -1.45
CA ARG A 189 15.29 -15.78 -0.61
C ARG A 189 15.25 -17.06 -1.42
N MET A 190 14.46 -17.07 -2.51
CA MET A 190 14.39 -18.22 -3.42
C MET A 190 15.74 -18.50 -4.11
N GLU A 191 16.48 -17.47 -4.50
CA GLU A 191 17.82 -17.60 -5.08
C GLU A 191 18.81 -18.25 -4.11
N LYS A 192 18.78 -17.82 -2.85
CA LYS A 192 19.64 -18.41 -1.80
C LYS A 192 19.27 -19.86 -1.45
N GLY A 193 18.03 -20.26 -1.69
CA GLY A 193 17.54 -21.62 -1.43
C GLY A 193 17.60 -22.57 -2.62
N GLN A 194 18.25 -22.18 -3.74
CA GLN A 194 18.38 -23.05 -4.91
C GLN A 194 19.24 -24.29 -4.60
N VAL A 195 18.90 -25.41 -5.24
CA VAL A 195 19.71 -26.63 -5.18
C VAL A 195 21.12 -26.33 -5.70
N GLY A 196 22.13 -26.66 -4.92
CA GLY A 196 23.54 -26.35 -5.21
C GLY A 196 24.04 -25.02 -4.66
N SER A 197 23.16 -24.19 -4.08
CA SER A 197 23.58 -23.02 -3.32
C SER A 197 24.19 -23.43 -1.97
N VAL A 198 25.20 -22.66 -1.51
CA VAL A 198 25.73 -22.86 -0.16
C VAL A 198 24.64 -22.48 0.85
N ALA A 199 24.32 -23.40 1.76
CA ALA A 199 23.35 -23.14 2.80
C ALA A 199 23.80 -21.95 3.66
N PRO A 200 22.91 -21.00 3.99
CA PRO A 200 23.24 -19.94 4.92
C PRO A 200 23.68 -20.53 6.25
N ASP A 201 24.85 -20.11 6.75
CA ASP A 201 25.33 -20.54 8.06
C ASP A 201 24.47 -19.92 9.17
N PHE A 202 24.24 -20.70 10.22
CA PHE A 202 23.59 -20.23 11.44
C PHE A 202 24.20 -20.93 12.65
N THR A 203 24.15 -20.27 13.79
CA THR A 203 24.66 -20.80 15.05
C THR A 203 23.51 -20.97 16.04
N LEU A 204 23.41 -22.15 16.63
CA LEU A 204 22.45 -22.46 17.70
C LEU A 204 23.21 -23.06 18.89
N PRO A 205 22.72 -22.90 20.14
CA PRO A 205 23.29 -23.60 21.28
C PRO A 205 22.98 -25.09 21.18
N ASP A 206 23.97 -25.92 21.57
CA ASP A 206 23.77 -27.36 21.81
C ASP A 206 23.02 -27.60 23.14
N VAL A 207 22.87 -28.86 23.52
CA VAL A 207 22.22 -29.27 24.78
C VAL A 207 22.93 -28.79 26.04
N ASP A 208 24.24 -28.49 25.93
CA ASP A 208 25.09 -27.97 27.00
C ASP A 208 25.21 -26.44 26.96
N GLY A 209 24.57 -25.79 26.01
CA GLY A 209 24.53 -24.33 25.83
C GLY A 209 25.75 -23.78 25.00
N ASN A 210 26.60 -24.64 24.41
CA ASN A 210 27.71 -24.19 23.59
C ASN A 210 27.21 -23.80 22.17
N PRO A 211 27.76 -22.73 21.56
CA PRO A 211 27.41 -22.33 20.21
C PRO A 211 27.93 -23.35 19.18
N VAL A 212 27.04 -23.89 18.36
CA VAL A 212 27.34 -24.80 17.24
C VAL A 212 26.84 -24.20 15.95
N SER A 213 27.70 -24.04 14.96
CA SER A 213 27.38 -23.52 13.63
C SER A 213 27.10 -24.67 12.65
N LEU A 214 26.18 -24.44 11.68
CA LEU A 214 25.94 -25.41 10.60
C LEU A 214 27.22 -25.76 9.85
N SER A 215 28.08 -24.78 9.61
CA SER A 215 29.37 -24.95 8.92
C SER A 215 30.41 -25.81 9.69
N SER A 216 30.10 -26.20 10.93
CA SER A 216 30.93 -27.11 11.72
C SER A 216 30.71 -28.59 11.40
N PHE A 217 29.72 -28.91 10.55
CA PHE A 217 29.38 -30.25 10.04
C PHE A 217 29.78 -30.40 8.58
#